data_5c3837dbc31f42d64d90b6ad8c0c09c5
#
_entry.id   5c3837dbc31f42d64d90b6ad8c0c09c5
#
_cell.length_a   1.000
_cell.length_b   1.000
_cell.length_c   1.000
_cell.angle_alpha   90.00
_cell.angle_beta   90.00
_cell.angle_gamma   90.00
#
_symmetry.space_group_name_H-M   'P 1'
#
loop_
_entity.id
_entity.type
_entity.pdbx_description
1 polymer ?
#
loop_
_entity_poly.entity_id
_entity_poly.type
_entity_poly.pdbx_seq_one_letter_code
_entity_poly.pdbx_strand_id
1 'polypeptide(L)'
;MKTITFKTISSTRISDTVTPVGLYIRFRDLYANTLLLESSDYHSKEESFSFICIEPVVSMKVENHQFSVKHKGTTIFNAQIQDNFYKLFSKFSSSINLDCGDALKSFNGLYRYTNYDSVQYFENIKFNTKQAASSIPFMQYGF
;
A
#
# COMPACT_ATOMS: atom_id res chain seq x y z
N MET A 1 17.19 7.46 3.37
CA MET A 1 16.26 7.62 2.23
C MET A 1 15.99 9.11 2.10
N LYS A 2 15.92 9.67 0.89
CA LYS A 2 15.52 11.08 0.72
C LYS A 2 14.04 11.23 1.08
N THR A 3 13.67 12.39 1.65
CA THR A 3 12.28 12.75 1.88
C THR A 3 11.57 12.97 0.55
N ILE A 4 10.38 12.41 0.40
CA ILE A 4 9.51 12.56 -0.76
C ILE A 4 8.29 13.33 -0.27
N THR A 5 8.07 14.53 -0.81
CA THR A 5 6.92 15.36 -0.45
C THR A 5 5.82 15.18 -1.48
N PHE A 6 4.61 14.90 -1.01
CA PHE A 6 3.40 14.77 -1.81
C PHE A 6 2.48 15.95 -1.56
N LYS A 7 1.96 16.52 -2.64
CA LYS A 7 0.89 17.51 -2.59
C LYS A 7 -0.42 16.82 -2.98
N THR A 8 -1.37 16.80 -2.07
CA THR A 8 -2.69 16.20 -2.31
C THR A 8 -3.62 17.24 -2.92
N ILE A 9 -4.28 16.88 -4.01
CA ILE A 9 -5.35 17.66 -4.66
C ILE A 9 -6.62 16.82 -4.58
N SER A 10 -7.73 17.41 -4.17
CA SER A 10 -9.02 16.75 -4.07
C SER A 10 -10.08 17.39 -4.96
N SER A 11 -11.04 16.57 -5.40
CA SER A 11 -12.23 16.99 -6.11
C SER A 11 -13.39 16.10 -5.69
N THR A 12 -14.55 16.69 -5.40
CA THR A 12 -15.76 15.95 -5.06
C THR A 12 -16.72 15.92 -6.23
N ARG A 13 -17.33 14.77 -6.49
CA ARG A 13 -18.33 14.57 -7.54
C ARG A 13 -19.50 13.75 -6.99
N ILE A 14 -20.71 14.07 -7.43
CA ILE A 14 -21.88 13.22 -7.20
C ILE A 14 -21.80 12.02 -8.14
N SER A 15 -22.10 10.82 -7.64
CA SER A 15 -21.92 9.57 -8.36
C SER A 15 -23.11 8.62 -8.16
N ASP A 16 -24.29 9.02 -8.62
CA ASP A 16 -25.54 8.28 -8.40
C ASP A 16 -25.63 7.00 -9.23
N THR A 17 -24.90 6.93 -10.35
CA THR A 17 -24.99 5.84 -11.33
C THR A 17 -23.78 4.92 -11.33
N VAL A 18 -22.82 5.13 -10.45
CA VAL A 18 -21.55 4.39 -10.45
C VAL A 18 -21.33 3.69 -9.12
N THR A 19 -21.05 2.40 -9.17
CA THR A 19 -20.67 1.65 -7.99
C THR A 19 -19.16 1.55 -7.85
N PRO A 20 -18.61 1.44 -6.63
CA PRO A 20 -17.16 1.24 -6.42
C PRO A 20 -16.62 0.03 -7.20
N VAL A 21 -17.33 -1.08 -7.19
CA VAL A 21 -16.96 -2.29 -7.93
C VAL A 21 -16.95 -2.05 -9.44
N GLY A 22 -17.97 -1.35 -9.96
CA GLY A 22 -18.05 -1.02 -11.39
C GLY A 22 -16.91 -0.13 -11.86
N LEU A 23 -16.50 0.85 -11.04
CA LEU A 23 -15.32 1.68 -11.28
C LEU A 23 -14.03 0.86 -11.21
N TYR A 24 -13.89 0.03 -10.18
CA TYR A 24 -12.72 -0.81 -10.01
C TYR A 24 -12.48 -1.73 -11.22
N ILE A 25 -13.53 -2.38 -11.73
CA ILE A 25 -13.41 -3.27 -12.90
C ILE A 25 -12.87 -2.50 -14.11
N ARG A 26 -13.35 -1.28 -14.34
CA ARG A 26 -12.87 -0.43 -15.44
C ARG A 26 -11.41 -0.01 -15.29
N PHE A 27 -11.01 0.37 -14.07
CA PHE A 27 -9.64 0.82 -13.81
C PHE A 27 -8.64 -0.33 -13.76
N ARG A 28 -9.05 -1.51 -13.25
CA ARG A 28 -8.21 -2.70 -13.20
C ARG A 28 -7.66 -3.10 -14.57
N ASP A 29 -8.46 -2.95 -15.60
CA ASP A 29 -8.09 -3.33 -16.97
C ASP A 29 -7.20 -2.27 -17.65
N LEU A 30 -7.18 -1.04 -17.14
CA LEU A 30 -6.41 0.08 -17.69
C LEU A 30 -5.09 0.33 -16.95
N TYR A 31 -5.06 0.10 -15.64
CA TYR A 31 -3.95 0.47 -14.77
C TYR A 31 -3.42 -0.73 -13.98
N ALA A 32 -2.12 -0.97 -14.10
CA ALA A 32 -1.46 -1.92 -13.25
C ALA A 32 -1.51 -1.46 -11.77
N ASN A 33 -1.56 -2.42 -10.85
CA ASN A 33 -1.57 -2.13 -9.42
C ASN A 33 -2.81 -1.39 -8.89
N THR A 34 -3.97 -1.56 -9.50
CA THR A 34 -5.24 -1.07 -8.99
C THR A 34 -5.71 -1.92 -7.79
N LEU A 35 -6.23 -1.27 -6.76
CA LEU A 35 -6.71 -1.90 -5.54
C LEU A 35 -8.09 -1.35 -5.20
N LEU A 36 -9.00 -2.21 -4.78
CA LEU A 36 -10.28 -1.86 -4.15
C LEU A 36 -10.25 -2.31 -2.69
N LEU A 37 -10.52 -1.40 -1.79
CA LEU A 37 -10.79 -1.67 -0.38
C LEU A 37 -12.20 -1.19 -0.06
N GLU A 38 -13.02 -2.07 0.48
CA GLU A 38 -14.38 -1.75 0.90
C GLU A 38 -14.50 -1.97 2.41
N SER A 39 -15.06 -0.98 3.08
CA SER A 39 -15.49 -1.13 4.47
C SER A 39 -16.86 -1.81 4.48
N SER A 40 -16.96 -2.97 5.12
CA SER A 40 -18.21 -3.69 5.32
C SER A 40 -18.68 -3.52 6.77
N ASP A 41 -18.95 -2.30 7.21
CA ASP A 41 -19.61 -2.12 8.49
C ASP A 41 -21.11 -2.38 8.30
N TYR A 42 -21.57 -3.53 8.84
CA TYR A 42 -22.99 -3.92 8.81
C TYR A 42 -23.87 -3.07 9.73
N HIS A 43 -23.29 -2.27 10.62
CA HIS A 43 -24.04 -1.56 11.65
C HIS A 43 -24.27 -0.08 11.37
N SER A 44 -23.48 0.54 10.51
CA SER A 44 -23.67 1.94 10.11
C SER A 44 -23.51 2.13 8.61
N LYS A 45 -24.63 2.29 7.90
CA LYS A 45 -24.60 2.61 6.46
C LYS A 45 -24.06 4.01 6.17
N GLU A 46 -23.97 4.86 7.17
CA GLU A 46 -23.64 6.28 7.02
C GLU A 46 -22.13 6.56 7.03
N GLU A 47 -21.29 5.59 7.46
CA GLU A 47 -19.82 5.75 7.56
C GLU A 47 -19.03 4.72 6.76
N SER A 48 -19.63 4.08 5.76
CA SER A 48 -18.92 3.12 4.94
C SER A 48 -18.20 3.81 3.77
N PHE A 49 -16.89 3.60 3.67
CA PHE A 49 -16.06 4.12 2.59
C PHE A 49 -15.50 3.01 1.73
N SER A 50 -15.42 3.26 0.42
CA SER A 50 -14.67 2.42 -0.50
C SER A 50 -13.49 3.21 -1.04
N PHE A 51 -12.31 2.61 -1.06
CA PHE A 51 -11.11 3.21 -1.61
C PHE A 51 -10.70 2.48 -2.88
N ILE A 52 -10.52 3.20 -3.97
CA ILE A 52 -9.92 2.71 -5.20
C ILE A 52 -8.58 3.41 -5.35
N CYS A 53 -7.50 2.64 -5.24
CA CYS A 53 -6.14 3.13 -5.36
C CYS A 53 -5.60 2.73 -6.73
N ILE A 54 -5.01 3.67 -7.46
CA ILE A 54 -4.54 3.49 -8.82
C ILE A 54 -3.12 4.03 -8.90
N GLU A 55 -2.21 3.26 -9.49
CA GLU A 55 -0.84 3.68 -9.79
C GLU A 55 -0.11 4.38 -8.64
N PRO A 56 0.39 3.65 -7.66
CA PRO A 56 1.08 4.25 -6.53
C PRO A 56 2.29 5.07 -6.98
N VAL A 57 2.39 6.32 -6.50
CA VAL A 57 3.52 7.21 -6.80
C VAL A 57 4.79 6.71 -6.12
N VAL A 58 4.66 6.22 -4.88
CA VAL A 58 5.73 5.52 -4.18
C VAL A 58 5.22 4.16 -3.73
N SER A 59 6.04 3.13 -3.84
CA SER A 59 5.70 1.79 -3.38
C SER A 59 6.86 1.14 -2.64
N MET A 60 6.51 0.35 -1.62
CA MET A 60 7.40 -0.52 -0.88
C MET A 60 7.03 -1.97 -1.15
N LYS A 61 8.01 -2.83 -1.35
CA LYS A 61 7.84 -4.26 -1.58
C LYS A 61 8.83 -5.05 -0.75
N VAL A 62 8.35 -6.13 -0.14
CA VAL A 62 9.19 -7.15 0.50
C VAL A 62 9.03 -8.44 -0.26
N GLU A 63 10.12 -8.93 -0.83
CA GLU A 63 10.18 -10.15 -1.62
C GLU A 63 11.57 -10.79 -1.48
N ASN A 64 11.62 -12.11 -1.25
CA ASN A 64 12.88 -12.85 -1.09
C ASN A 64 13.84 -12.22 -0.06
N HIS A 65 13.32 -11.83 1.10
CA HIS A 65 14.05 -11.10 2.15
C HIS A 65 14.70 -9.79 1.71
N GLN A 66 14.25 -9.23 0.60
CA GLN A 66 14.67 -7.90 0.16
C GLN A 66 13.56 -6.88 0.41
N PHE A 67 13.95 -5.74 0.96
CA PHE A 67 13.12 -4.55 1.12
C PHE A 67 13.46 -3.57 0.01
N SER A 68 12.53 -3.28 -0.87
CA SER A 68 12.72 -2.37 -1.98
C SER A 68 11.70 -1.24 -1.96
N VAL A 69 12.13 -0.04 -2.36
CA VAL A 69 11.25 1.12 -2.52
C VAL A 69 11.40 1.67 -3.93
N LYS A 70 10.27 1.88 -4.58
CA LYS A 70 10.20 2.54 -5.89
C LYS A 70 9.48 3.88 -5.77
N HIS A 71 9.95 4.85 -6.53
CA HIS A 71 9.28 6.13 -6.72
C HIS A 71 9.08 6.34 -8.22
N LYS A 72 7.83 6.52 -8.64
CA LYS A 72 7.45 6.63 -10.06
C LYS A 72 8.04 5.49 -10.91
N GLY A 73 7.93 4.27 -10.43
CA GLY A 73 8.45 3.08 -11.11
C GLY A 73 9.95 2.79 -10.94
N THR A 74 10.75 3.79 -10.57
CA THR A 74 12.21 3.65 -10.41
C THR A 74 12.57 3.23 -8.99
N THR A 75 13.44 2.21 -8.85
CA THR A 75 13.95 1.79 -7.55
C THR A 75 14.89 2.85 -6.97
N ILE A 76 14.52 3.40 -5.82
CA ILE A 76 15.30 4.44 -5.11
C ILE A 76 15.99 3.91 -3.87
N PHE A 77 15.60 2.73 -3.40
CA PHE A 77 16.21 2.07 -2.25
C PHE A 77 16.02 0.56 -2.36
N ASN A 78 17.06 -0.17 -1.95
CA ASN A 78 17.03 -1.63 -1.83
C ASN A 78 17.95 -2.05 -0.68
N ALA A 79 17.50 -2.99 0.14
CA ALA A 79 18.28 -3.52 1.25
C ALA A 79 17.86 -4.97 1.56
N GLN A 80 18.82 -5.79 1.97
CA GLN A 80 18.54 -7.11 2.51
C GLN A 80 17.92 -6.98 3.90
N ILE A 81 16.83 -7.70 4.14
CA ILE A 81 16.24 -7.80 5.47
C ILE A 81 17.03 -8.87 6.24
N GLN A 82 17.57 -8.43 7.36
CA GLN A 82 18.08 -9.29 8.44
C GLN A 82 17.08 -9.15 9.61
N ASP A 83 17.55 -8.90 10.82
CA ASP A 83 16.66 -8.60 11.97
C ASP A 83 16.33 -7.08 12.06
N ASN A 84 16.18 -6.42 10.93
CA ASN A 84 16.10 -4.96 10.85
C ASN A 84 14.86 -4.43 10.10
N PHE A 85 13.85 -5.27 9.90
CA PHE A 85 12.65 -4.90 9.14
C PHE A 85 11.98 -3.63 9.68
N TYR A 86 11.73 -3.55 11.00
CA TYR A 86 11.11 -2.37 11.60
C TYR A 86 11.89 -1.09 11.34
N LYS A 87 13.22 -1.16 11.37
CA LYS A 87 14.09 -0.02 11.09
C LYS A 87 13.98 0.44 9.63
N LEU A 88 13.91 -0.52 8.71
CA LEU A 88 13.73 -0.24 7.29
C LEU A 88 12.35 0.36 7.01
N PHE A 89 11.29 -0.22 7.60
CA PHE A 89 9.93 0.27 7.44
C PHE A 89 9.74 1.66 8.06
N SER A 90 10.26 1.91 9.27
CA SER A 90 10.23 3.21 9.91
C SER A 90 10.96 4.27 9.07
N LYS A 91 12.12 3.93 8.52
CA LYS A 91 12.86 4.82 7.63
C LYS A 91 12.10 5.14 6.34
N PHE A 92 11.36 4.18 5.80
CA PHE A 92 10.49 4.37 4.66
C PHE A 92 9.31 5.28 5.01
N SER A 93 8.56 4.95 6.07
CA SER A 93 7.42 5.74 6.53
C SER A 93 7.81 7.19 6.83
N SER A 94 8.91 7.41 7.55
CA SER A 94 9.42 8.75 7.85
C SER A 94 9.95 9.52 6.62
N SER A 95 10.16 8.86 5.51
CA SER A 95 10.57 9.53 4.26
C SER A 95 9.39 10.11 3.47
N ILE A 96 8.16 9.78 3.85
CA ILE A 96 6.94 10.30 3.22
C ILE A 96 6.50 11.55 3.98
N ASN A 97 6.44 12.66 3.28
CA ASN A 97 5.95 13.94 3.82
C ASN A 97 4.71 14.38 3.03
N LEU A 98 3.66 14.74 3.75
CA LEU A 98 2.38 15.14 3.18
C LEU A 98 2.19 16.65 3.29
N ASP A 99 2.07 17.30 2.14
CA ASP A 99 1.64 18.70 2.02
C ASP A 99 0.15 18.70 1.63
N CYS A 100 -0.70 18.60 2.65
CA CYS A 100 -2.14 18.59 2.49
C CYS A 100 -2.85 19.23 3.68
N GLY A 101 -4.06 19.75 3.44
CA GLY A 101 -4.93 20.24 4.51
C GLY A 101 -5.37 19.10 5.46
N ASP A 102 -5.73 19.46 6.69
CA ASP A 102 -6.09 18.46 7.72
C ASP A 102 -7.22 17.52 7.30
N ALA A 103 -8.21 18.04 6.59
CA ALA A 103 -9.34 17.24 6.09
C ALA A 103 -8.94 16.12 5.11
N LEU A 104 -7.78 16.23 4.46
CA LEU A 104 -7.29 15.24 3.50
C LEU A 104 -6.27 14.26 4.11
N LYS A 105 -5.79 14.52 5.32
CA LYS A 105 -4.80 13.65 5.97
C LYS A 105 -5.32 12.24 6.19
N SER A 106 -6.60 12.09 6.53
CA SER A 106 -7.23 10.79 6.77
C SER A 106 -7.37 9.92 5.53
N PHE A 107 -7.36 10.52 4.34
CA PHE A 107 -7.43 9.79 3.07
C PHE A 107 -6.06 9.45 2.47
N ASN A 108 -5.00 10.06 2.98
CA ASN A 108 -3.63 9.76 2.56
C ASN A 108 -3.07 8.63 3.40
N GLY A 109 -2.55 7.61 2.77
CA GLY A 109 -2.03 6.45 3.49
C GLY A 109 -1.29 5.48 2.59
N LEU A 110 -0.78 4.43 3.20
CA LEU A 110 -0.17 3.30 2.51
C LEU A 110 -1.25 2.21 2.37
N TYR A 111 -1.59 1.92 1.13
CA TYR A 111 -2.61 0.93 0.79
C TYR A 111 -1.97 -0.28 0.13
N ARG A 112 -2.30 -1.45 0.52
CA ARG A 112 -2.18 -2.73 -0.14
C ARG A 112 -2.34 -3.93 0.79
N TYR A 113 -1.51 -4.96 0.64
CA TYR A 113 -1.67 -6.20 1.39
C TYR A 113 -0.37 -6.65 2.06
N THR A 114 -0.54 -7.42 3.11
CA THR A 114 0.49 -8.23 3.77
C THR A 114 0.01 -9.67 3.73
N ASN A 115 0.80 -10.60 3.20
CA ASN A 115 0.43 -12.01 3.26
C ASN A 115 0.70 -12.58 4.65
N TYR A 116 0.16 -13.77 4.92
CA TYR A 116 0.30 -14.40 6.24
C TYR A 116 1.76 -14.69 6.60
N ASP A 117 2.58 -15.14 5.65
CA ASP A 117 3.97 -15.50 5.90
C ASP A 117 4.86 -14.30 6.28
N SER A 118 4.34 -13.09 6.09
CA SER A 118 5.00 -11.86 6.54
C SER A 118 5.15 -11.77 8.06
N VAL A 119 4.43 -12.58 8.83
CA VAL A 119 4.54 -12.63 10.30
C VAL A 119 5.97 -12.88 10.76
N GLN A 120 6.79 -13.57 9.96
CA GLN A 120 8.22 -13.79 10.24
C GLN A 120 9.04 -12.49 10.40
N TYR A 121 8.57 -11.37 9.86
CA TYR A 121 9.23 -10.07 9.98
C TYR A 121 8.79 -9.29 11.24
N PHE A 122 7.73 -9.74 11.90
CA PHE A 122 7.14 -9.11 13.07
C PHE A 122 7.33 -9.92 14.35
N GLU A 123 7.41 -11.24 14.21
CA GLU A 123 7.51 -12.20 15.33
C GLU A 123 8.68 -13.14 15.14
N ASN A 124 9.23 -13.64 16.24
CA ASN A 124 10.33 -14.63 16.20
C ASN A 124 9.79 -16.04 15.88
N ILE A 125 9.25 -16.19 14.68
CA ILE A 125 8.70 -17.47 14.17
C ILE A 125 9.62 -18.00 13.07
N LYS A 126 10.03 -19.25 13.20
CA LYS A 126 10.79 -19.93 12.16
C LYS A 126 9.85 -20.78 11.30
N PHE A 127 9.74 -20.45 10.04
CA PHE A 127 9.02 -21.27 9.07
C PHE A 127 9.89 -22.46 8.62
N ASN A 128 9.25 -23.62 8.43
CA ASN A 128 9.90 -24.75 7.79
C ASN A 128 10.15 -24.40 6.30
N THR A 129 11.40 -24.35 5.90
CA THR A 129 11.88 -23.90 4.58
C THR A 129 11.50 -24.79 3.40
N LYS A 130 10.58 -25.75 3.56
CA LYS A 130 10.12 -26.65 2.49
C LYS A 130 9.01 -26.10 1.60
N GLN A 131 8.50 -24.91 1.87
CA GLN A 131 7.55 -24.28 0.96
C GLN A 131 8.31 -23.63 -0.18
N ALA A 132 7.92 -23.99 -1.40
CA ALA A 132 8.42 -23.36 -2.62
C ALA A 132 8.28 -21.83 -2.52
N ALA A 133 9.29 -21.10 -3.00
CA ALA A 133 9.27 -19.65 -3.04
C ALA A 133 7.94 -19.18 -3.63
N SER A 134 7.13 -18.51 -2.83
CA SER A 134 5.88 -17.94 -3.31
C SER A 134 6.20 -16.91 -4.39
N SER A 135 5.51 -16.99 -5.52
CA SER A 135 5.60 -15.98 -6.58
C SER A 135 4.97 -14.65 -6.17
N ILE A 136 4.34 -14.61 -5.00
CA ILE A 136 3.65 -13.43 -4.46
C ILE A 136 4.56 -12.75 -3.43
N PRO A 137 4.77 -11.43 -3.52
CA PRO A 137 5.53 -10.69 -2.51
C PRO A 137 4.93 -10.87 -1.11
N PHE A 138 5.78 -10.92 -0.08
CA PHE A 138 5.33 -10.99 1.32
C PHE A 138 4.50 -9.77 1.70
N MET A 139 4.93 -8.59 1.27
CA MET A 139 4.22 -7.33 1.48
C MET A 139 4.38 -6.44 0.26
N GLN A 140 3.33 -5.68 -0.02
CA GLN A 140 3.40 -4.62 -1.00
C GLN A 140 2.48 -3.47 -0.57
N TYR A 141 3.04 -2.28 -0.40
CA TYR A 141 2.32 -1.07 -0.05
C TYR A 141 2.59 0.01 -1.08
N GLY A 142 1.57 0.82 -1.35
CA GLY A 142 1.65 1.96 -2.23
C GLY A 142 1.02 3.20 -1.59
N PHE A 143 1.60 4.36 -1.91
CA PHE A 143 1.10 5.67 -1.54
C PHE A 143 0.75 6.45 -2.79
#